data_ecba8bc721ec7187b54bf56d1e9139dd
#
_entry.id   ecba8bc721ec7187b54bf56d1e9139dd
#
_cell.length_a   1.000
_cell.length_b   1.000
_cell.length_c   1.000
_cell.angle_alpha   90.00
_cell.angle_beta   90.00
_cell.angle_gamma   90.00
#
_symmetry.space_group_name_H-M   'P 1'
#
loop_
_entity.id
_entity.type
_entity.pdbx_description
1 polymer ?
#
loop_
_entity_poly.entity_id
_entity_poly.type
_entity_poly.pdbx_seq_one_letter_code
_entity_poly.pdbx_strand_id
1 'polypeptide(L)'
;LAKATRLTLVCHGATPAVRTGAFPADEALEPGEIQRAQAIAGHLRHAHRVLTSPALRARQTADALGLEAIVDAALAEIDYGQWAGQAFTAVHDAQPDDVADWMHNPVSAPHGGESIHDFLVRIADWMRSHLNDGGHTIVVTHASVVRAAVLSALQAPDSAFWRIDVEPLSCIEMSSDGVRWMLRAAACLPTRAAGILP
;
A
#
# COMPACT_ATOMS: atom_id res chain seq x y z
N LEU A 1 6.88 -11.05 29.47
CA LEU A 1 7.00 -9.84 28.64
C LEU A 1 6.21 -10.07 27.36
N ALA A 2 5.24 -9.18 27.05
CA ALA A 2 4.50 -9.24 25.80
C ALA A 2 5.51 -9.14 24.64
N LYS A 3 5.36 -10.01 23.63
CA LYS A 3 6.21 -10.00 22.46
C LYS A 3 5.93 -8.71 21.67
N ALA A 4 6.96 -7.94 21.35
CA ALA A 4 6.79 -6.71 20.57
C ALA A 4 6.09 -7.01 19.23
N THR A 5 5.10 -6.19 18.85
CA THR A 5 4.44 -6.30 17.56
C THR A 5 5.26 -5.57 16.50
N ARG A 6 5.52 -6.24 15.38
CA ARG A 6 6.20 -5.65 14.21
C ARG A 6 5.33 -5.84 12.97
N LEU A 7 5.35 -4.85 12.11
CA LEU A 7 4.63 -4.83 10.86
C LEU A 7 5.58 -4.40 9.74
N THR A 8 5.62 -5.17 8.66
CA THR A 8 6.26 -4.77 7.40
C THR A 8 5.19 -4.66 6.34
N LEU A 9 4.97 -3.46 5.82
CA LEU A 9 4.07 -3.20 4.70
C LEU A 9 4.90 -3.21 3.41
N VAL A 10 4.53 -4.04 2.45
CA VAL A 10 5.17 -4.16 1.13
C VAL A 10 4.18 -3.68 0.08
N CYS A 11 4.57 -2.69 -0.72
CA CYS A 11 3.80 -2.27 -1.88
C CYS A 11 3.93 -3.31 -2.99
N HIS A 12 2.83 -3.64 -3.66
CA HIS A 12 2.86 -4.57 -4.81
C HIS A 12 3.80 -4.07 -5.93
N GLY A 13 4.21 -4.98 -6.82
CA GLY A 13 4.98 -4.66 -8.01
C GLY A 13 4.22 -3.75 -8.98
N ALA A 14 4.92 -3.14 -9.95
CA ALA A 14 4.30 -2.24 -10.92
C ALA A 14 3.24 -2.95 -11.77
N THR A 15 2.20 -2.18 -12.14
CA THR A 15 1.12 -2.59 -13.04
C THR A 15 1.03 -1.62 -14.21
N PRO A 16 0.31 -1.96 -15.28
CA PRO A 16 0.02 -1.02 -16.36
C PRO A 16 -0.60 0.28 -15.86
N ALA A 17 -1.49 0.24 -14.86
CA ALA A 17 -2.09 1.44 -14.27
C ALA A 17 -1.04 2.36 -13.63
N VAL A 18 -0.09 1.80 -12.86
CA VAL A 18 1.02 2.57 -12.27
C VAL A 18 1.86 3.25 -13.36
N ARG A 19 2.17 2.53 -14.44
CA ARG A 19 3.01 3.06 -15.52
C ARG A 19 2.31 4.14 -16.34
N THR A 20 1.02 4.04 -16.54
CA THR A 20 0.23 4.98 -17.36
C THR A 20 -0.43 6.09 -16.56
N GLY A 21 -0.29 6.09 -15.22
CA GLY A 21 -0.99 7.02 -14.36
C GLY A 21 -2.51 6.86 -14.43
N ALA A 22 -2.98 5.61 -14.39
CA ALA A 22 -4.41 5.30 -14.38
C ALA A 22 -4.89 4.95 -12.97
N PHE A 23 -6.18 5.14 -12.71
CA PHE A 23 -6.84 4.57 -11.54
C PHE A 23 -6.84 3.05 -11.68
N PRO A 24 -6.32 2.31 -10.69
CA PRO A 24 -6.20 0.86 -10.83
C PRO A 24 -7.57 0.18 -10.89
N ALA A 25 -7.64 -0.88 -11.70
CA ALA A 25 -8.66 -1.92 -11.63
C ALA A 25 -8.07 -3.17 -10.96
N ASP A 26 -8.60 -4.37 -11.21
CA ASP A 26 -7.97 -5.61 -10.73
C ASP A 26 -7.06 -6.22 -11.82
N GLU A 27 -6.04 -5.47 -12.21
CA GLU A 27 -5.05 -5.87 -13.20
C GLU A 27 -3.88 -6.66 -12.60
N ALA A 28 -3.19 -7.43 -13.45
CA ALA A 28 -1.98 -8.18 -13.11
C ALA A 28 -0.73 -7.28 -13.06
N LEU A 29 0.35 -7.82 -12.50
CA LEU A 29 1.68 -7.22 -12.54
C LEU A 29 2.18 -7.08 -13.99
N GLU A 30 3.03 -6.08 -14.24
CA GLU A 30 3.75 -5.97 -15.51
C GLU A 30 4.74 -7.12 -15.72
N PRO A 31 5.05 -7.46 -17.00
CA PRO A 31 6.14 -8.38 -17.28
C PRO A 31 7.45 -7.94 -16.62
N GLY A 32 8.13 -8.86 -15.96
CA GLY A 32 9.37 -8.57 -15.24
C GLY A 32 9.21 -8.25 -13.75
N GLU A 33 8.03 -7.82 -13.29
CA GLU A 33 7.82 -7.53 -11.87
C GLU A 33 7.85 -8.78 -10.97
N ILE A 34 7.45 -9.93 -11.51
CA ILE A 34 7.58 -11.20 -10.80
C ILE A 34 9.07 -11.49 -10.52
N GLN A 35 9.94 -11.34 -11.52
CA GLN A 35 11.38 -11.55 -11.36
C GLN A 35 12.01 -10.53 -10.40
N ARG A 36 11.55 -9.26 -10.45
CA ARG A 36 11.99 -8.24 -9.49
C ARG A 36 11.59 -8.58 -8.06
N ALA A 37 10.35 -9.04 -7.85
CA ALA A 37 9.87 -9.47 -6.53
C ALA A 37 10.67 -10.67 -6.04
N GLN A 38 10.91 -11.69 -6.87
CA GLN A 38 11.74 -12.86 -6.54
C GLN A 38 13.15 -12.46 -6.13
N ALA A 39 13.76 -11.48 -6.81
CA ALA A 39 15.11 -11.02 -6.51
C ALA A 39 15.24 -10.37 -5.12
N ILE A 40 14.16 -9.83 -4.56
CA ILE A 40 14.17 -9.18 -3.24
C ILE A 40 13.63 -10.09 -2.12
N ALA A 41 13.08 -11.26 -2.45
CA ALA A 41 12.45 -12.18 -1.48
C ALA A 41 13.36 -12.51 -0.29
N GLY A 42 14.65 -12.76 -0.54
CA GLY A 42 15.63 -13.11 0.50
C GLY A 42 15.98 -11.96 1.47
N HIS A 43 15.53 -10.73 1.20
CA HIS A 43 15.78 -9.59 2.09
C HIS A 43 14.66 -9.38 3.11
N LEU A 44 13.50 -10.01 2.92
CA LEU A 44 12.41 -9.96 3.88
C LEU A 44 12.73 -10.83 5.09
N ARG A 45 12.51 -10.29 6.28
CA ARG A 45 12.69 -11.04 7.53
C ARG A 45 11.59 -12.09 7.67
N HIS A 46 11.89 -13.20 8.33
CA HIS A 46 10.87 -14.19 8.66
C HIS A 46 9.70 -13.55 9.42
N ALA A 47 8.48 -13.82 8.97
CA ALA A 47 7.24 -13.38 9.59
C ALA A 47 6.51 -14.55 10.27
N HIS A 48 5.74 -14.23 11.31
CA HIS A 48 4.86 -15.20 11.97
C HIS A 48 3.51 -15.28 11.24
N ARG A 49 3.15 -14.22 10.53
CA ARG A 49 1.92 -14.10 9.76
C ARG A 49 2.20 -13.29 8.51
N VAL A 50 1.55 -13.67 7.42
CA VAL A 50 1.57 -12.92 6.17
C VAL A 50 0.13 -12.66 5.74
N LEU A 51 -0.18 -11.40 5.44
CA LEU A 51 -1.46 -10.95 4.93
C LEU A 51 -1.29 -10.32 3.56
N THR A 52 -2.33 -10.36 2.74
CA THR A 52 -2.34 -9.70 1.44
C THR A 52 -3.69 -9.06 1.15
N SER A 53 -3.68 -7.96 0.39
CA SER A 53 -4.87 -7.42 -0.25
C SER A 53 -5.52 -8.47 -1.16
N PRO A 54 -6.86 -8.43 -1.36
CA PRO A 54 -7.54 -9.32 -2.30
C PRO A 54 -7.17 -9.08 -3.77
N ALA A 55 -6.60 -7.92 -4.13
CA ALA A 55 -6.26 -7.58 -5.51
C ALA A 55 -5.24 -8.53 -6.12
N LEU A 56 -5.43 -8.86 -7.42
CA LEU A 56 -4.58 -9.80 -8.16
C LEU A 56 -3.10 -9.44 -8.07
N ARG A 57 -2.74 -8.17 -8.29
CA ARG A 57 -1.36 -7.66 -8.23
C ARG A 57 -0.69 -7.85 -6.88
N ALA A 58 -1.44 -7.71 -5.78
CA ALA A 58 -0.90 -7.92 -4.43
C ALA A 58 -0.65 -9.41 -4.16
N ARG A 59 -1.59 -10.28 -4.56
CA ARG A 59 -1.43 -11.74 -4.44
C ARG A 59 -0.26 -12.24 -5.28
N GLN A 60 -0.16 -11.81 -6.55
CA GLN A 60 0.97 -12.16 -7.41
C GLN A 60 2.32 -11.69 -6.83
N THR A 61 2.34 -10.53 -6.19
CA THR A 61 3.54 -10.04 -5.50
C THR A 61 3.88 -10.93 -4.31
N ALA A 62 2.90 -11.31 -3.47
CA ALA A 62 3.11 -12.22 -2.34
C ALA A 62 3.65 -13.58 -2.82
N ASP A 63 3.05 -14.15 -3.85
CA ASP A 63 3.48 -15.42 -4.45
C ASP A 63 4.92 -15.34 -4.99
N ALA A 64 5.26 -14.25 -5.68
CA ALA A 64 6.61 -14.02 -6.22
C ALA A 64 7.66 -13.82 -5.13
N LEU A 65 7.28 -13.27 -3.98
CA LEU A 65 8.12 -13.16 -2.78
C LEU A 65 8.25 -14.49 -2.03
N GLY A 66 7.58 -15.57 -2.46
CA GLY A 66 7.57 -16.86 -1.78
C GLY A 66 6.79 -16.84 -0.47
N LEU A 67 5.81 -15.97 -0.33
CA LEU A 67 5.02 -15.78 0.88
C LEU A 67 3.66 -16.49 0.79
N GLU A 68 3.36 -17.37 1.72
CA GLU A 68 2.01 -17.94 1.89
C GLU A 68 1.13 -16.91 2.63
N ALA A 69 0.38 -16.11 1.88
CA ALA A 69 -0.38 -14.99 2.42
C ALA A 69 -1.87 -15.31 2.58
N ILE A 70 -2.45 -14.88 3.70
CA ILE A 70 -3.89 -14.90 3.92
C ILE A 70 -4.48 -13.60 3.39
N VAL A 71 -5.56 -13.70 2.61
CA VAL A 71 -6.25 -12.52 2.08
C VAL A 71 -7.03 -11.82 3.19
N ASP A 72 -6.81 -10.51 3.31
CA ASP A 72 -7.55 -9.63 4.22
C ASP A 72 -8.22 -8.52 3.42
N ALA A 73 -9.56 -8.50 3.41
CA ALA A 73 -10.35 -7.55 2.66
C ALA A 73 -10.14 -6.09 3.14
N ALA A 74 -9.79 -5.88 4.41
CA ALA A 74 -9.52 -4.56 4.94
C ALA A 74 -8.26 -3.90 4.34
N LEU A 75 -7.40 -4.70 3.69
CA LEU A 75 -6.20 -4.23 3.01
C LEU A 75 -6.42 -3.92 1.51
N ALA A 76 -7.67 -3.89 1.05
CA ALA A 76 -8.01 -3.54 -0.33
C ALA A 76 -7.56 -2.11 -0.69
N GLU A 77 -7.32 -1.89 -1.98
CA GLU A 77 -7.14 -0.55 -2.56
C GLU A 77 -8.36 0.33 -2.29
N ILE A 78 -8.21 1.65 -2.42
CA ILE A 78 -9.34 2.59 -2.46
C ILE A 78 -10.29 2.12 -3.55
N ASP A 79 -11.58 2.12 -3.27
CA ASP A 79 -12.60 1.92 -4.29
C ASP A 79 -12.75 3.22 -5.10
N TYR A 80 -12.24 3.20 -6.33
CA TYR A 80 -12.32 4.34 -7.25
C TYR A 80 -13.63 4.37 -8.05
N GLY A 81 -14.61 3.51 -7.74
CA GLY A 81 -15.92 3.50 -8.37
C GLY A 81 -15.84 3.56 -9.90
N GLN A 82 -16.54 4.51 -10.50
CA GLN A 82 -16.58 4.66 -11.96
C GLN A 82 -15.25 5.12 -12.60
N TRP A 83 -14.26 5.59 -11.82
CA TRP A 83 -12.94 5.96 -12.36
C TRP A 83 -12.00 4.76 -12.50
N ALA A 84 -12.31 3.62 -11.87
CA ALA A 84 -11.48 2.43 -11.92
C ALA A 84 -11.14 2.02 -13.37
N GLY A 85 -9.87 1.80 -13.67
CA GLY A 85 -9.35 1.44 -14.99
C GLY A 85 -9.20 2.60 -15.99
N GLN A 86 -9.60 3.83 -15.62
CA GLN A 86 -9.47 5.00 -16.48
C GLN A 86 -8.13 5.73 -16.25
N ALA A 87 -7.56 6.28 -17.32
CA ALA A 87 -6.39 7.15 -17.19
C ALA A 87 -6.75 8.42 -16.42
N PHE A 88 -5.89 8.85 -15.49
CA PHE A 88 -6.10 10.06 -14.71
C PHE A 88 -6.35 11.29 -15.60
N THR A 89 -5.59 11.42 -16.69
CA THR A 89 -5.75 12.53 -17.64
C THR A 89 -7.13 12.53 -18.30
N ALA A 90 -7.64 11.35 -18.69
CA ALA A 90 -8.96 11.25 -19.33
C ALA A 90 -10.09 11.64 -18.36
N VAL A 91 -9.99 11.21 -17.10
CA VAL A 91 -10.95 11.61 -16.05
C VAL A 91 -10.84 13.10 -15.77
N HIS A 92 -9.62 13.62 -15.63
CA HIS A 92 -9.40 15.06 -15.40
C HIS A 92 -9.93 15.93 -16.54
N ASP A 93 -9.74 15.52 -17.79
CA ASP A 93 -10.23 16.27 -18.96
C ASP A 93 -11.77 16.26 -19.04
N ALA A 94 -12.40 15.16 -18.62
CA ALA A 94 -13.85 15.01 -18.65
C ALA A 94 -14.57 15.61 -17.42
N GLN A 95 -13.92 15.55 -16.25
CA GLN A 95 -14.51 15.89 -14.95
C GLN A 95 -13.51 16.68 -14.06
N PRO A 96 -12.99 17.83 -14.51
CA PRO A 96 -11.93 18.56 -13.81
C PRO A 96 -12.33 19.01 -12.40
N ASP A 97 -13.57 19.44 -12.21
CA ASP A 97 -14.06 19.91 -10.90
C ASP A 97 -14.19 18.75 -9.91
N ASP A 98 -14.64 17.58 -10.37
CA ASP A 98 -14.75 16.36 -9.55
C ASP A 98 -13.37 15.87 -9.11
N VAL A 99 -12.38 15.88 -10.02
CA VAL A 99 -10.99 15.52 -9.67
C VAL A 99 -10.40 16.51 -8.68
N ALA A 100 -10.64 17.80 -8.88
CA ALA A 100 -10.17 18.84 -7.95
C ALA A 100 -10.82 18.68 -6.57
N ASP A 101 -12.12 18.42 -6.49
CA ASP A 101 -12.82 18.21 -5.22
C ASP A 101 -12.27 16.94 -4.52
N TRP A 102 -12.15 15.81 -5.24
CA TRP A 102 -11.56 14.59 -4.68
C TRP A 102 -10.15 14.79 -4.11
N MET A 103 -9.30 15.59 -4.75
CA MET A 103 -7.93 15.85 -4.30
C MET A 103 -7.84 16.79 -3.09
N HIS A 104 -8.80 17.72 -2.91
CA HIS A 104 -8.73 18.75 -1.88
C HIS A 104 -9.73 18.57 -0.74
N ASN A 105 -10.78 17.78 -0.96
CA ASN A 105 -11.82 17.50 0.02
C ASN A 105 -11.85 16.02 0.37
N PRO A 106 -11.23 15.60 1.49
CA PRO A 106 -11.07 14.19 1.85
C PRO A 106 -12.36 13.38 1.96
N VAL A 107 -13.49 14.05 2.24
CA VAL A 107 -14.80 13.38 2.38
C VAL A 107 -15.54 13.24 1.05
N SER A 108 -15.01 13.82 -0.02
CA SER A 108 -15.61 13.74 -1.36
C SER A 108 -15.29 12.40 -2.03
N ALA A 109 -16.30 11.81 -2.69
CA ALA A 109 -16.17 10.61 -3.51
C ALA A 109 -16.98 10.77 -4.81
N PRO A 110 -16.64 11.71 -5.70
CA PRO A 110 -17.41 11.99 -6.92
C PRO A 110 -17.46 10.80 -7.88
N HIS A 111 -16.51 9.89 -7.77
CA HIS A 111 -16.48 8.62 -8.51
C HIS A 111 -17.47 7.57 -8.00
N GLY A 112 -18.18 7.82 -6.90
CA GLY A 112 -19.17 6.90 -6.33
C GLY A 112 -18.59 5.70 -5.59
N GLY A 113 -17.27 5.70 -5.32
CA GLY A 113 -16.59 4.70 -4.52
C GLY A 113 -16.28 5.19 -3.09
N GLU A 114 -15.08 4.91 -2.59
CA GLU A 114 -14.65 5.23 -1.23
C GLU A 114 -13.98 6.61 -1.16
N SER A 115 -14.39 7.48 -0.23
CA SER A 115 -13.67 8.74 -0.01
C SER A 115 -12.28 8.51 0.60
N ILE A 116 -11.36 9.47 0.44
CA ILE A 116 -10.04 9.39 1.10
C ILE A 116 -10.20 9.29 2.62
N HIS A 117 -11.14 10.03 3.21
CA HIS A 117 -11.41 10.00 4.65
C HIS A 117 -11.87 8.61 5.12
N ASP A 118 -12.87 8.01 4.45
CA ASP A 118 -13.39 6.69 4.82
C ASP A 118 -12.31 5.61 4.67
N PHE A 119 -11.52 5.71 3.61
CA PHE A 119 -10.36 4.85 3.40
C PHE A 119 -9.33 4.97 4.54
N LEU A 120 -8.96 6.18 4.94
CA LEU A 120 -8.04 6.43 6.05
C LEU A 120 -8.58 5.88 7.37
N VAL A 121 -9.87 6.03 7.63
CA VAL A 121 -10.55 5.46 8.82
C VAL A 121 -10.46 3.94 8.79
N ARG A 122 -10.77 3.30 7.66
CA ARG A 122 -10.69 1.84 7.49
C ARG A 122 -9.30 1.30 7.82
N ILE A 123 -8.26 1.94 7.29
CA ILE A 123 -6.88 1.51 7.55
C ILE A 123 -6.44 1.81 8.99
N ALA A 124 -6.85 2.95 9.55
CA ALA A 124 -6.57 3.27 10.96
C ALA A 124 -7.21 2.27 11.93
N ASP A 125 -8.43 1.82 11.64
CA ASP A 125 -9.12 0.80 12.44
C ASP A 125 -8.42 -0.56 12.31
N TRP A 126 -8.02 -0.94 11.11
CA TRP A 126 -7.21 -2.13 10.90
C TRP A 126 -5.88 -2.06 11.68
N MET A 127 -5.15 -0.96 11.58
CA MET A 127 -3.91 -0.73 12.33
C MET A 127 -4.13 -0.83 13.86
N ARG A 128 -5.22 -0.26 14.35
CA ARG A 128 -5.57 -0.29 15.78
C ARG A 128 -5.87 -1.70 16.27
N SER A 129 -6.58 -2.51 15.49
CA SER A 129 -6.92 -3.88 15.85
C SER A 129 -5.68 -4.79 15.96
N HIS A 130 -4.57 -4.42 15.30
CA HIS A 130 -3.33 -5.20 15.25
C HIS A 130 -2.21 -4.71 16.18
N LEU A 131 -2.48 -3.72 17.05
CA LEU A 131 -1.49 -3.14 17.96
C LEU A 131 -0.81 -4.16 18.87
N ASN A 132 -1.54 -5.21 19.27
CA ASN A 132 -1.13 -6.18 20.30
C ASN A 132 -0.95 -7.60 19.78
N ASP A 133 -0.87 -7.82 18.49
CA ASP A 133 -0.78 -9.16 17.88
C ASP A 133 0.45 -9.96 18.30
N GLY A 134 1.52 -9.27 18.67
CA GLY A 134 2.81 -9.88 18.98
C GLY A 134 3.49 -10.50 17.76
N GLY A 135 4.80 -10.53 17.79
CA GLY A 135 5.60 -11.10 16.69
C GLY A 135 5.69 -10.19 15.46
N HIS A 136 5.93 -10.76 14.28
CA HIS A 136 6.13 -10.04 13.04
C HIS A 136 5.08 -10.44 12.00
N THR A 137 4.38 -9.45 11.45
CA THR A 137 3.44 -9.60 10.34
C THR A 137 4.01 -8.91 9.09
N ILE A 138 3.99 -9.59 7.95
CA ILE A 138 4.21 -8.97 6.63
C ILE A 138 2.84 -8.76 5.98
N VAL A 139 2.65 -7.60 5.34
CA VAL A 139 1.44 -7.25 4.60
C VAL A 139 1.84 -6.86 3.19
N VAL A 140 1.33 -7.56 2.17
CA VAL A 140 1.50 -7.19 0.77
C VAL A 140 0.25 -6.45 0.30
N THR A 141 0.38 -5.18 -0.08
CA THR A 141 -0.75 -4.31 -0.34
C THR A 141 -0.42 -3.19 -1.35
N HIS A 142 -1.05 -2.05 -1.25
CA HIS A 142 -1.04 -0.92 -2.18
C HIS A 142 -0.30 0.30 -1.63
N ALA A 143 0.16 1.16 -2.52
CA ALA A 143 0.78 2.44 -2.14
C ALA A 143 -0.16 3.30 -1.28
N SER A 144 -1.45 3.31 -1.59
CA SER A 144 -2.49 4.01 -0.81
C SER A 144 -2.58 3.50 0.63
N VAL A 145 -2.60 2.17 0.83
CA VAL A 145 -2.65 1.53 2.16
C VAL A 145 -1.38 1.84 2.96
N VAL A 146 -0.21 1.82 2.31
CA VAL A 146 1.06 2.19 2.96
C VAL A 146 1.02 3.66 3.41
N ARG A 147 0.55 4.58 2.56
CA ARG A 147 0.34 6.00 2.92
C ARG A 147 -0.57 6.15 4.13
N ALA A 148 -1.74 5.50 4.10
CA ALA A 148 -2.72 5.54 5.19
C ALA A 148 -2.15 5.00 6.51
N ALA A 149 -1.41 3.91 6.46
CA ALA A 149 -0.75 3.35 7.64
C ALA A 149 0.30 4.31 8.22
N VAL A 150 1.07 5.00 7.37
CA VAL A 150 2.03 6.04 7.81
C VAL A 150 1.31 7.21 8.44
N LEU A 151 0.24 7.72 7.84
CA LEU A 151 -0.55 8.81 8.43
C LEU A 151 -1.12 8.40 9.79
N SER A 152 -1.67 7.20 9.90
CA SER A 152 -2.20 6.66 11.16
C SER A 152 -1.11 6.59 12.24
N ALA A 153 0.07 6.06 11.92
CA ALA A 153 1.18 5.94 12.87
C ALA A 153 1.71 7.30 13.34
N LEU A 154 1.74 8.30 12.45
CA LEU A 154 2.23 9.65 12.73
C LEU A 154 1.13 10.60 13.25
N GLN A 155 -0.13 10.15 13.29
CA GLN A 155 -1.30 11.00 13.57
C GLN A 155 -1.32 12.26 12.70
N ALA A 156 -0.93 12.08 11.43
CA ALA A 156 -0.87 13.16 10.46
C ALA A 156 -2.27 13.48 9.90
N PRO A 157 -2.53 14.72 9.48
CA PRO A 157 -3.81 15.08 8.88
C PRO A 157 -4.02 14.41 7.51
N ASP A 158 -5.28 14.21 7.11
CA ASP A 158 -5.67 13.58 5.83
C ASP A 158 -4.99 14.26 4.63
N SER A 159 -4.77 15.59 4.69
CA SER A 159 -4.08 16.37 3.64
C SER A 159 -2.62 15.95 3.40
N ALA A 160 -2.02 15.18 4.31
CA ALA A 160 -0.67 14.64 4.13
C ALA A 160 -0.64 13.40 3.22
N PHE A 161 -1.80 12.82 2.86
CA PHE A 161 -1.90 11.61 2.04
C PHE A 161 -1.14 11.73 0.71
N TRP A 162 -1.25 12.87 0.06
CA TRP A 162 -0.60 13.15 -1.23
C TRP A 162 0.87 13.55 -1.13
N ARG A 163 1.44 13.63 0.09
CA ARG A 163 2.83 14.02 0.34
C ARG A 163 3.77 12.84 0.56
N ILE A 164 3.25 11.63 0.52
CA ILE A 164 4.03 10.40 0.71
C ILE A 164 4.12 9.69 -0.64
N ASP A 165 5.34 9.53 -1.13
CA ASP A 165 5.60 8.71 -2.30
C ASP A 165 5.95 7.27 -1.89
N VAL A 166 5.39 6.29 -2.61
CA VAL A 166 5.56 4.87 -2.32
C VAL A 166 5.81 4.15 -3.64
N GLU A 167 7.04 3.71 -3.82
CA GLU A 167 7.45 2.99 -5.03
C GLU A 167 6.95 1.53 -5.01
N PRO A 168 6.69 0.93 -6.19
CA PRO A 168 6.45 -0.51 -6.32
C PRO A 168 7.60 -1.34 -5.73
N LEU A 169 7.25 -2.41 -4.99
CA LEU A 169 8.16 -3.28 -4.26
C LEU A 169 8.94 -2.61 -3.13
N SER A 170 8.62 -1.36 -2.78
CA SER A 170 9.16 -0.75 -1.55
C SER A 170 8.49 -1.34 -0.30
N CYS A 171 9.15 -1.20 0.83
CA CYS A 171 8.56 -1.59 2.11
C CYS A 171 8.81 -0.57 3.22
N ILE A 172 7.89 -0.55 4.18
CA ILE A 172 7.97 0.25 5.39
C ILE A 172 7.84 -0.66 6.60
N GLU A 173 8.71 -0.48 7.58
CA GLU A 173 8.63 -1.19 8.85
C GLU A 173 8.01 -0.32 9.95
N MET A 174 7.15 -0.94 10.74
CA MET A 174 6.58 -0.34 11.93
C MET A 174 6.72 -1.27 13.13
N SER A 175 6.67 -0.71 14.33
CA SER A 175 6.61 -1.47 15.58
C SER A 175 5.58 -0.88 16.50
N SER A 176 4.95 -1.71 17.34
CA SER A 176 4.00 -1.27 18.34
C SER A 176 4.48 -1.61 19.76
N ASP A 177 4.24 -0.69 20.67
CA ASP A 177 4.40 -0.88 22.12
C ASP A 177 3.10 -1.34 22.81
N GLY A 178 2.06 -1.66 21.99
CA GLY A 178 0.72 -2.04 22.46
C GLY A 178 -0.23 -0.85 22.62
N VAL A 179 0.26 0.37 22.51
CA VAL A 179 -0.52 1.61 22.65
C VAL A 179 -0.56 2.40 21.33
N ARG A 180 0.56 2.40 20.60
CA ARG A 180 0.72 3.16 19.36
C ARG A 180 1.66 2.45 18.39
N TRP A 181 1.51 2.77 17.10
CA TRP A 181 2.47 2.42 16.07
C TRP A 181 3.60 3.46 15.99
N MET A 182 4.79 2.96 15.77
CA MET A 182 5.99 3.79 15.55
C MET A 182 6.58 3.43 14.20
N LEU A 183 6.76 4.43 13.33
CA LEU A 183 7.46 4.29 12.06
C LEU A 183 8.95 4.04 12.32
N ARG A 184 9.53 3.03 11.70
CA ARG A 184 10.94 2.69 11.81
C ARG A 184 11.71 3.30 10.63
N ALA A 185 12.62 4.21 10.93
CA ALA A 185 13.52 4.81 9.93
C ALA A 185 14.66 3.83 9.60
N ALA A 186 14.38 2.78 8.84
CA ALA A 186 15.38 1.84 8.36
C ALA A 186 15.05 1.42 6.93
N ALA A 187 16.07 1.24 6.07
CA ALA A 187 15.87 0.70 4.74
C ALA A 187 15.45 -0.77 4.86
N CYS A 188 14.28 -1.11 4.32
CA CYS A 188 13.77 -2.47 4.31
C CYS A 188 14.36 -3.34 3.21
N LEU A 189 14.64 -2.74 2.08
CA LEU A 189 15.11 -3.44 0.88
C LEU A 189 16.30 -2.67 0.26
N PRO A 190 17.24 -3.36 -0.41
CA PRO A 190 18.28 -2.66 -1.13
C PRO A 190 17.63 -1.80 -2.22
N THR A 191 17.78 -0.49 -2.10
CA THR A 191 17.55 0.43 -3.20
C THR A 191 18.37 -0.06 -4.41
N ARG A 192 17.77 0.03 -5.62
CA ARG A 192 18.42 -0.27 -6.90
C ARG A 192 19.93 -0.20 -6.78
N ALA A 193 20.60 -1.29 -7.12
CA ALA A 193 22.02 -1.17 -7.48
C ALA A 193 22.08 -0.10 -8.57
N ALA A 194 22.69 1.05 -8.24
CA ALA A 194 22.99 2.07 -9.24
C ALA A 194 23.72 1.36 -10.38
N GLY A 195 23.06 1.24 -11.53
CA GLY A 195 23.68 0.68 -12.71
C GLY A 195 24.94 1.47 -12.93
N ILE A 196 26.08 0.80 -12.85
CA ILE A 196 27.34 1.29 -13.35
C ILE A 196 27.07 1.54 -14.83
N LEU A 197 26.92 2.80 -15.19
CA LEU A 197 26.96 3.21 -16.59
C LEU A 197 28.38 2.90 -17.11
N PRO A 198 28.46 2.30 -18.30
CA PRO A 198 29.77 2.07 -18.94
C PRO A 198 30.46 3.37 -19.30
#